data_d21bca1ad8cf4b328fd0990b151f002e
#
_entry.id   d21bca1ad8cf4b328fd0990b151f002e
#
_cell.length_a   1.000
_cell.length_b   1.000
_cell.length_c   1.000
_cell.angle_alpha   90.00
_cell.angle_beta   90.00
_cell.angle_gamma   90.00
#
_symmetry.space_group_name_H-M   'P 1'
#
loop_
_entity.id
_entity.type
_entity.pdbx_description
1 polymer ?
#
loop_
_entity_poly.entity_id
_entity_poly.type
_entity_poly.pdbx_seq_one_letter_code
_entity_poly.pdbx_strand_id
1 'polypeptide(L)'
;MRKAKLAVLVLGAALAVSACGGKDKGKETIATEATQETAATEATEPTTLAPATDEEKAQAAEVGKKIDAIYVQNWSEDTERLCKEAKEAWDALSDSAKAEVSGEHASPEYFGLDTGDVSKDDPRNQDEIGEKEILVVSFGTSYNDSRAKDIGGIEGYLAQVFPEYSVRRAFTSQIIVNHILARDGEKIDNVEQALERAKKNGVKELIVQPTHLMKGKEYDELKEALDKHKASFDKLVIAEPLLGEVGKDAEDVNADKERVAELIVQATVTGGGFDSVQKAAQDGVAFVFLGHGTSHTAAVSYSEMQSAMKKLGYANVFIGTVEGEPEETAVGAVIDAVKKGGYKKVTLRPMMVVAGDHAHNDMAGAEEDSWVQKFMNSKNFDRIETQIQGLGGVYDIQKLYAEHTRAAIDAANTAQEETTAAESKAN
;
A
#
# COMPACT_ATOMS: atom_id res chain seq x y z
N MET A 1 -27.14 -27.01 2.35
CA MET A 1 -28.13 -25.92 2.58
C MET A 1 -28.01 -24.96 1.40
N ARG A 2 -29.10 -24.64 0.72
CA ARG A 2 -29.10 -23.90 -0.56
C ARG A 2 -28.74 -22.43 -0.32
N LYS A 3 -27.67 -21.93 -0.95
CA LYS A 3 -27.34 -20.50 -0.99
C LYS A 3 -28.21 -19.79 -2.03
N ALA A 4 -29.03 -18.85 -1.59
CA ALA A 4 -29.83 -18.00 -2.47
C ALA A 4 -28.99 -16.78 -2.88
N LYS A 5 -28.79 -16.57 -4.18
CA LYS A 5 -28.18 -15.38 -4.75
C LYS A 5 -29.18 -14.24 -4.78
N LEU A 6 -28.84 -13.12 -4.17
CA LEU A 6 -29.61 -11.88 -4.22
C LEU A 6 -28.96 -10.95 -5.26
N ALA A 7 -29.68 -10.65 -6.34
CA ALA A 7 -29.27 -9.66 -7.33
C ALA A 7 -29.70 -8.26 -6.87
N VAL A 8 -28.77 -7.34 -6.80
CA VAL A 8 -29.05 -5.92 -6.50
C VAL A 8 -29.19 -5.17 -7.82
N LEU A 9 -30.39 -4.63 -8.04
CA LEU A 9 -30.75 -3.79 -9.20
C LEU A 9 -30.43 -2.34 -8.85
N VAL A 10 -29.49 -1.71 -9.56
CA VAL A 10 -29.24 -0.25 -9.45
C VAL A 10 -30.09 0.46 -10.50
N LEU A 11 -31.03 1.26 -10.05
CA LEU A 11 -31.86 2.12 -10.90
C LEU A 11 -31.21 3.48 -11.06
N GLY A 12 -30.71 3.78 -12.26
CA GLY A 12 -30.20 5.12 -12.61
C GLY A 12 -31.36 6.03 -13.04
N ALA A 13 -31.53 7.17 -12.41
CA ALA A 13 -32.44 8.21 -12.84
C ALA A 13 -31.71 9.27 -13.68
N ALA A 14 -32.06 9.36 -14.95
CA ALA A 14 -31.63 10.40 -15.86
C ALA A 14 -32.52 11.66 -15.72
N LEU A 15 -31.92 12.80 -15.41
CA LEU A 15 -32.57 14.11 -15.49
C LEU A 15 -32.09 14.87 -16.74
N ALA A 16 -32.99 15.07 -17.67
CA ALA A 16 -32.78 15.93 -18.83
C ALA A 16 -33.02 17.38 -18.46
N VAL A 17 -32.09 18.28 -18.74
CA VAL A 17 -32.30 19.72 -18.66
C VAL A 17 -32.15 20.32 -20.07
N SER A 18 -33.23 20.97 -20.47
CA SER A 18 -33.42 21.65 -21.76
C SER A 18 -32.69 23.01 -21.78
N ALA A 19 -32.04 23.29 -22.89
CA ALA A 19 -31.35 24.55 -23.14
C ALA A 19 -32.31 25.64 -23.59
N CYS A 20 -32.08 26.90 -23.15
CA CYS A 20 -32.47 28.08 -23.90
C CYS A 20 -31.37 29.14 -23.80
N GLY A 21 -31.04 29.71 -24.96
CA GLY A 21 -29.85 30.48 -25.24
C GLY A 21 -29.90 31.96 -24.85
N GLY A 22 -28.74 32.60 -24.95
CA GLY A 22 -28.53 34.05 -24.91
C GLY A 22 -27.06 34.35 -25.16
N LYS A 23 -26.79 35.07 -26.26
CA LYS A 23 -25.47 35.55 -26.70
C LYS A 23 -24.97 36.67 -25.78
N ASP A 24 -23.72 36.71 -25.41
CA ASP A 24 -22.82 37.82 -25.70
C ASP A 24 -21.32 37.55 -25.48
N LYS A 25 -20.48 38.37 -26.05
CA LYS A 25 -19.09 38.23 -26.44
C LYS A 25 -18.03 38.39 -25.35
N GLY A 26 -16.94 37.59 -25.43
CA GLY A 26 -15.56 38.09 -25.35
C GLY A 26 -14.84 37.94 -24.04
N LYS A 27 -13.97 36.90 -23.94
CA LYS A 27 -12.53 37.00 -23.66
C LYS A 27 -11.92 35.60 -23.58
N GLU A 28 -10.89 35.36 -24.37
CA GLU A 28 -10.08 34.14 -24.31
C GLU A 28 -9.40 34.00 -22.97
N THR A 29 -9.61 32.85 -22.35
CA THR A 29 -8.74 32.29 -21.31
C THR A 29 -8.60 30.80 -21.60
N ILE A 30 -7.38 30.36 -21.85
CA ILE A 30 -7.05 28.97 -22.15
C ILE A 30 -7.31 28.18 -20.88
N ALA A 31 -8.39 27.40 -20.85
CA ALA A 31 -8.65 26.37 -19.84
C ALA A 31 -8.27 25.03 -20.47
N THR A 32 -7.28 24.38 -19.88
CA THR A 32 -6.90 23.00 -20.19
C THR A 32 -7.97 22.11 -19.60
N GLU A 33 -8.91 21.63 -20.41
CA GLU A 33 -9.85 20.58 -20.02
C GLU A 33 -9.12 19.25 -19.94
N ALA A 34 -9.00 18.71 -18.74
CA ALA A 34 -8.71 17.30 -18.53
C ALA A 34 -10.03 16.52 -18.71
N THR A 35 -10.22 15.99 -19.91
CA THR A 35 -11.32 15.09 -20.22
C THR A 35 -11.01 13.74 -19.58
N GLN A 36 -11.71 13.39 -18.51
CA GLN A 36 -11.82 12.01 -18.05
C GLN A 36 -12.75 11.28 -19.02
N GLU A 37 -12.17 10.48 -19.89
CA GLU A 37 -12.87 9.48 -20.68
C GLU A 37 -13.23 8.32 -19.73
N THR A 38 -14.48 8.29 -19.25
CA THR A 38 -15.07 7.07 -18.68
C THR A 38 -15.37 6.14 -19.84
N ALA A 39 -14.49 5.18 -20.07
CA ALA A 39 -14.80 4.04 -20.92
C ALA A 39 -15.96 3.25 -20.28
N ALA A 40 -17.14 3.33 -20.87
CA ALA A 40 -18.23 2.44 -20.55
C ALA A 40 -17.85 1.04 -21.06
N THR A 41 -17.40 0.19 -20.16
CA THR A 41 -17.26 -1.25 -20.45
C THR A 41 -18.67 -1.79 -20.61
N GLU A 42 -19.01 -2.28 -21.81
CA GLU A 42 -20.22 -3.06 -22.04
C GLU A 42 -20.20 -4.25 -21.07
N ALA A 43 -21.20 -4.33 -20.22
CA ALA A 43 -21.40 -5.46 -19.33
C ALA A 43 -21.70 -6.70 -20.21
N THR A 44 -20.70 -7.51 -20.43
CA THR A 44 -20.88 -8.88 -20.93
C THR A 44 -21.70 -9.64 -19.90
N GLU A 45 -22.81 -10.27 -20.36
CA GLU A 45 -23.59 -11.17 -19.51
C GLU A 45 -22.66 -12.23 -18.90
N PRO A 46 -22.79 -12.57 -17.61
CA PRO A 46 -21.94 -13.56 -16.99
C PRO A 46 -22.14 -14.90 -17.71
N THR A 47 -21.12 -15.31 -18.44
CA THR A 47 -21.06 -16.63 -19.04
C THR A 47 -21.07 -17.66 -17.90
N THR A 48 -22.17 -18.37 -17.69
CA THR A 48 -22.22 -19.47 -16.72
C THR A 48 -21.28 -20.56 -17.20
N LEU A 49 -20.11 -20.70 -16.53
CA LEU A 49 -19.19 -21.80 -16.80
C LEU A 49 -19.91 -23.14 -16.58
N ALA A 50 -19.63 -24.09 -17.44
CA ALA A 50 -20.08 -25.47 -17.20
C ALA A 50 -19.44 -25.99 -15.90
N PRO A 51 -20.15 -26.81 -15.09
CA PRO A 51 -19.56 -27.40 -13.91
C PRO A 51 -18.30 -28.21 -14.26
N ALA A 52 -17.24 -28.04 -13.46
CA ALA A 52 -16.01 -28.79 -13.66
C ALA A 52 -16.20 -30.29 -13.47
N THR A 53 -15.58 -31.07 -14.32
CA THR A 53 -15.52 -32.52 -14.23
C THR A 53 -14.67 -32.98 -13.04
N ASP A 54 -14.78 -34.26 -12.65
CA ASP A 54 -13.96 -34.79 -11.56
C ASP A 54 -12.47 -34.78 -11.90
N GLU A 55 -12.08 -34.89 -13.16
CA GLU A 55 -10.73 -34.77 -13.65
C GLU A 55 -10.22 -33.31 -13.50
N GLU A 56 -11.01 -32.33 -13.91
CA GLU A 56 -10.71 -30.91 -13.78
C GLU A 56 -10.55 -30.48 -12.30
N LYS A 57 -11.41 -30.99 -11.41
CA LYS A 57 -11.25 -30.78 -9.96
C LYS A 57 -9.98 -31.38 -9.40
N ALA A 58 -9.58 -32.57 -9.88
CA ALA A 58 -8.33 -33.17 -9.48
C ALA A 58 -7.11 -32.33 -9.96
N GLN A 59 -7.16 -31.81 -11.20
CA GLN A 59 -6.13 -30.91 -11.73
C GLN A 59 -6.08 -29.59 -10.93
N ALA A 60 -7.22 -29.00 -10.62
CA ALA A 60 -7.32 -27.79 -9.79
C ALA A 60 -6.71 -27.99 -8.39
N ALA A 61 -6.96 -29.14 -7.76
CA ALA A 61 -6.39 -29.47 -6.46
C ALA A 61 -4.84 -29.61 -6.51
N GLU A 62 -4.27 -30.14 -7.60
CA GLU A 62 -2.82 -30.19 -7.77
C GLU A 62 -2.21 -28.80 -7.98
N VAL A 63 -2.90 -27.91 -8.69
CA VAL A 63 -2.48 -26.51 -8.82
C VAL A 63 -2.56 -25.80 -7.48
N GLY A 64 -3.60 -26.04 -6.67
CA GLY A 64 -3.70 -25.52 -5.32
C GLY A 64 -2.48 -25.85 -4.46
N LYS A 65 -2.03 -27.12 -4.47
CA LYS A 65 -0.81 -27.55 -3.75
C LYS A 65 0.45 -26.82 -4.24
N LYS A 66 0.57 -26.56 -5.53
CA LYS A 66 1.73 -25.83 -6.08
C LYS A 66 1.71 -24.37 -5.68
N ILE A 67 0.54 -23.72 -5.60
CA ILE A 67 0.39 -22.36 -5.08
C ILE A 67 0.75 -22.33 -3.60
N ASP A 68 0.23 -23.25 -2.78
CA ASP A 68 0.56 -23.33 -1.36
C ASP A 68 2.07 -23.53 -1.13
N ALA A 69 2.75 -24.28 -2.02
CA ALA A 69 4.19 -24.50 -1.93
C ALA A 69 5.06 -23.25 -2.20
N ILE A 70 4.54 -22.25 -2.91
CA ILE A 70 5.22 -20.96 -3.13
C ILE A 70 4.76 -19.86 -2.18
N TYR A 71 3.75 -20.11 -1.36
CA TYR A 71 3.27 -19.19 -0.33
C TYR A 71 4.11 -19.33 0.95
N VAL A 72 5.38 -18.97 0.85
CA VAL A 72 6.37 -19.14 1.93
C VAL A 72 7.23 -17.90 2.09
N GLN A 73 7.63 -17.61 3.35
CA GLN A 73 8.46 -16.44 3.69
C GLN A 73 9.96 -16.65 3.45
N ASN A 74 10.39 -17.87 3.13
CA ASN A 74 11.80 -18.17 2.92
C ASN A 74 12.09 -18.38 1.43
N TRP A 75 13.12 -17.69 0.93
CA TRP A 75 13.68 -17.98 -0.38
C TRP A 75 14.53 -19.26 -0.34
N SER A 76 14.52 -20.01 -1.43
CA SER A 76 15.39 -21.17 -1.64
C SER A 76 15.83 -21.21 -3.12
N GLU A 77 16.87 -22.02 -3.41
CA GLU A 77 17.32 -22.22 -4.79
C GLU A 77 16.24 -22.83 -5.71
N ASP A 78 15.25 -23.50 -5.14
CA ASP A 78 14.10 -24.05 -5.87
C ASP A 78 13.00 -23.03 -6.15
N THR A 79 13.01 -21.85 -5.53
CA THR A 79 11.90 -20.89 -5.57
C THR A 79 11.51 -20.51 -7.01
N GLU A 80 12.49 -20.17 -7.87
CA GLU A 80 12.19 -19.80 -9.26
C GLU A 80 11.55 -20.94 -10.03
N ARG A 81 12.02 -22.18 -9.83
CA ARG A 81 11.46 -23.37 -10.47
C ARG A 81 10.04 -23.64 -10.00
N LEU A 82 9.79 -23.58 -8.69
CA LEU A 82 8.46 -23.79 -8.10
C LEU A 82 7.45 -22.73 -8.57
N CYS A 83 7.85 -21.47 -8.62
CA CYS A 83 7.02 -20.36 -9.14
C CYS A 83 6.61 -20.61 -10.59
N LYS A 84 7.57 -20.99 -11.44
CA LYS A 84 7.32 -21.32 -12.84
C LYS A 84 6.38 -22.52 -12.98
N GLU A 85 6.63 -23.60 -12.24
CA GLU A 85 5.80 -24.82 -12.29
C GLU A 85 4.35 -24.56 -11.81
N ALA A 86 4.15 -23.69 -10.83
CA ALA A 86 2.82 -23.32 -10.35
C ALA A 86 2.04 -22.56 -11.42
N LYS A 87 2.68 -21.57 -12.07
CA LYS A 87 2.03 -20.79 -13.14
C LYS A 87 1.76 -21.61 -14.40
N GLU A 88 2.71 -22.42 -14.84
CA GLU A 88 2.51 -23.31 -16.00
C GLU A 88 1.37 -24.31 -15.76
N ALA A 89 1.24 -24.84 -14.55
CA ALA A 89 0.15 -25.73 -14.18
C ALA A 89 -1.22 -24.98 -14.16
N TRP A 90 -1.26 -23.74 -13.65
CA TRP A 90 -2.45 -22.90 -13.71
C TRP A 90 -2.87 -22.55 -15.14
N ASP A 91 -1.91 -22.20 -16.00
CA ASP A 91 -2.18 -21.81 -17.39
C ASP A 91 -2.73 -22.99 -18.22
N ALA A 92 -2.41 -24.21 -17.84
CA ALA A 92 -2.91 -25.42 -18.48
C ALA A 92 -4.35 -25.79 -18.08
N LEU A 93 -4.92 -25.14 -17.03
CA LEU A 93 -6.29 -25.40 -16.59
C LEU A 93 -7.32 -24.79 -17.56
N SER A 94 -8.46 -25.47 -17.73
CA SER A 94 -9.68 -24.87 -18.29
C SER A 94 -10.26 -23.82 -17.34
N ASP A 95 -11.12 -22.92 -17.84
CA ASP A 95 -11.75 -21.90 -16.99
C ASP A 95 -12.63 -22.51 -15.89
N SER A 96 -13.28 -23.67 -16.18
CA SER A 96 -14.03 -24.41 -15.16
C SER A 96 -13.12 -24.98 -14.07
N ALA A 97 -11.93 -25.48 -14.42
CA ALA A 97 -10.96 -25.97 -13.45
C ALA A 97 -10.32 -24.83 -12.64
N LYS A 98 -10.02 -23.67 -13.26
CA LYS A 98 -9.51 -22.49 -12.55
C LYS A 98 -10.45 -22.02 -11.44
N ALA A 99 -11.76 -22.08 -11.69
CA ALA A 99 -12.79 -21.72 -10.71
C ALA A 99 -12.87 -22.67 -9.49
N GLU A 100 -12.29 -23.87 -9.59
CA GLU A 100 -12.26 -24.89 -8.52
C GLU A 100 -10.92 -24.92 -7.75
N VAL A 101 -9.94 -24.08 -8.13
CA VAL A 101 -8.65 -24.03 -7.43
C VAL A 101 -8.86 -23.61 -5.98
N SER A 102 -8.32 -24.41 -5.05
CA SER A 102 -8.43 -24.18 -3.62
C SER A 102 -7.26 -24.84 -2.88
N GLY A 103 -6.86 -24.26 -1.75
CA GLY A 103 -5.80 -24.73 -0.88
C GLY A 103 -5.83 -24.00 0.45
N GLU A 104 -4.75 -24.03 1.19
CA GLU A 104 -4.61 -23.25 2.40
C GLU A 104 -4.54 -21.76 2.07
N HIS A 105 -3.79 -21.40 1.02
CA HIS A 105 -3.62 -20.04 0.51
C HIS A 105 -3.99 -19.92 -0.98
N ALA A 106 -4.28 -21.03 -1.64
CA ALA A 106 -4.65 -21.06 -3.03
C ALA A 106 -6.13 -20.74 -3.23
N SER A 107 -6.42 -19.90 -4.23
CA SER A 107 -7.78 -19.56 -4.67
C SER A 107 -7.79 -19.31 -6.18
N PRO A 108 -8.96 -19.23 -6.82
CA PRO A 108 -9.08 -18.80 -8.21
C PRO A 108 -8.49 -17.40 -8.45
N GLU A 109 -8.49 -16.54 -7.44
CA GLU A 109 -8.00 -15.17 -7.51
C GLU A 109 -6.48 -15.08 -7.45
N TYR A 110 -5.78 -16.09 -6.91
CA TYR A 110 -4.33 -16.03 -6.74
C TYR A 110 -3.58 -15.64 -8.03
N PHE A 111 -3.93 -16.28 -9.16
CA PHE A 111 -3.40 -15.91 -10.48
C PHE A 111 -4.44 -15.29 -11.41
N GLY A 112 -5.70 -15.38 -11.06
CA GLY A 112 -6.83 -14.96 -11.91
C GLY A 112 -7.31 -13.52 -11.65
N LEU A 113 -6.90 -12.91 -10.54
CA LEU A 113 -7.29 -11.53 -10.22
C LEU A 113 -6.58 -10.54 -11.14
N ASP A 114 -7.37 -9.64 -11.76
CA ASP A 114 -6.79 -8.49 -12.46
C ASP A 114 -6.29 -7.46 -11.43
N THR A 115 -4.99 -7.26 -11.39
CA THR A 115 -4.32 -6.33 -10.47
C THR A 115 -3.67 -5.14 -11.19
N GLY A 116 -3.95 -4.98 -12.49
CA GLY A 116 -3.43 -3.91 -13.33
C GLY A 116 -2.26 -4.34 -14.23
N ASP A 117 -1.70 -3.37 -14.91
CA ASP A 117 -0.70 -3.55 -15.96
C ASP A 117 0.72 -3.56 -15.39
N VAL A 118 1.34 -4.74 -15.35
CA VAL A 118 2.71 -4.93 -14.84
C VAL A 118 3.74 -4.08 -15.59
N SER A 119 3.54 -3.78 -16.88
CA SER A 119 4.49 -3.01 -17.68
C SER A 119 4.64 -1.54 -17.25
N LYS A 120 3.75 -1.06 -16.38
CA LYS A 120 3.81 0.29 -15.80
C LYS A 120 4.74 0.39 -14.59
N ASP A 121 5.21 -0.73 -14.06
CA ASP A 121 6.12 -0.79 -12.93
C ASP A 121 7.57 -1.03 -13.40
N ASP A 122 8.53 -0.48 -12.65
CA ASP A 122 9.95 -0.72 -12.83
C ASP A 122 10.43 -1.57 -11.64
N PRO A 123 10.91 -2.81 -11.83
CA PRO A 123 11.36 -3.66 -10.73
C PRO A 123 12.60 -3.13 -10.01
N ARG A 124 13.31 -2.17 -10.58
CA ARG A 124 14.49 -1.50 -10.02
C ARG A 124 15.53 -2.46 -9.45
N ASN A 125 15.82 -3.51 -10.21
CA ASN A 125 16.78 -4.55 -9.86
C ASN A 125 18.02 -4.55 -10.76
N GLN A 126 18.36 -3.39 -11.36
CA GLN A 126 19.46 -3.20 -12.30
C GLN A 126 20.83 -3.44 -11.62
N ASP A 127 21.77 -3.90 -12.42
CA ASP A 127 23.20 -4.01 -12.09
C ASP A 127 24.00 -2.80 -12.65
N GLU A 128 25.28 -2.71 -12.36
CA GLU A 128 26.21 -1.68 -12.84
C GLU A 128 25.80 -0.24 -12.47
N ILE A 129 25.32 -0.04 -11.28
CA ILE A 129 24.69 1.19 -10.80
C ILE A 129 25.65 2.22 -10.20
N GLY A 130 26.95 1.95 -10.12
CA GLY A 130 27.95 2.80 -9.49
C GLY A 130 28.11 2.56 -7.99
N GLU A 131 28.77 3.52 -7.29
CA GLU A 131 29.21 3.34 -5.90
C GLU A 131 28.19 3.82 -4.87
N LYS A 132 27.11 4.49 -5.29
CA LYS A 132 26.10 5.10 -4.41
C LYS A 132 24.71 4.56 -4.73
N GLU A 133 24.04 4.04 -3.73
CA GLU A 133 22.71 3.46 -3.87
C GLU A 133 21.76 3.97 -2.78
N ILE A 134 20.53 4.29 -3.15
CA ILE A 134 19.37 4.32 -2.26
C ILE A 134 18.59 3.04 -2.48
N LEU A 135 18.56 2.16 -1.48
CA LEU A 135 17.75 0.96 -1.46
C LEU A 135 16.42 1.26 -0.79
N VAL A 136 15.35 1.28 -1.58
CA VAL A 136 13.99 1.44 -1.08
C VAL A 136 13.46 0.08 -0.66
N VAL A 137 13.16 -0.08 0.64
CA VAL A 137 12.70 -1.34 1.21
C VAL A 137 11.23 -1.23 1.60
N SER A 138 10.38 -2.00 0.94
CA SER A 138 8.93 -2.03 1.16
C SER A 138 8.50 -3.42 1.64
N PHE A 139 7.34 -3.52 2.31
CA PHE A 139 6.70 -4.83 2.50
C PHE A 139 6.40 -5.47 1.14
N GLY A 140 5.95 -4.67 0.18
CA GLY A 140 5.59 -5.08 -1.16
C GLY A 140 4.09 -5.22 -1.36
N THR A 141 3.70 -5.41 -2.62
CA THR A 141 2.34 -5.78 -3.02
C THR A 141 2.36 -6.50 -4.36
N SER A 142 1.49 -7.48 -4.54
CA SER A 142 1.23 -8.14 -5.81
C SER A 142 0.23 -7.40 -6.70
N TYR A 143 -0.42 -6.34 -6.21
CA TYR A 143 -1.29 -5.47 -7.00
C TYR A 143 -0.44 -4.55 -7.88
N ASN A 144 -0.45 -4.80 -9.20
CA ASN A 144 0.44 -4.14 -10.15
C ASN A 144 0.22 -2.63 -10.21
N ASP A 145 -1.03 -2.16 -10.31
CA ASP A 145 -1.31 -0.72 -10.36
C ASP A 145 -0.93 -0.01 -9.05
N SER A 146 -1.21 -0.63 -7.89
CA SER A 146 -0.81 -0.09 -6.58
C SER A 146 0.71 -0.09 -6.40
N ARG A 147 1.41 -1.14 -6.86
CA ARG A 147 2.88 -1.22 -6.81
C ARG A 147 3.52 -0.10 -7.62
N ALA A 148 3.08 0.08 -8.87
CA ALA A 148 3.59 1.14 -9.75
C ALA A 148 3.30 2.54 -9.19
N LYS A 149 2.09 2.77 -8.66
CA LYS A 149 1.66 4.09 -8.19
C LYS A 149 2.23 4.44 -6.82
N ASP A 150 2.15 3.52 -5.87
CA ASP A 150 2.45 3.82 -4.46
C ASP A 150 3.95 3.62 -4.18
N ILE A 151 4.53 2.45 -4.47
CA ILE A 151 5.96 2.17 -4.28
C ILE A 151 6.77 2.88 -5.36
N GLY A 152 6.42 2.66 -6.63
CA GLY A 152 7.08 3.31 -7.78
C GLY A 152 7.04 4.83 -7.71
N GLY A 153 5.97 5.43 -7.14
CA GLY A 153 5.88 6.86 -6.90
C GLY A 153 6.94 7.38 -5.92
N ILE A 154 7.16 6.70 -4.78
CA ILE A 154 8.20 7.03 -3.81
C ILE A 154 9.58 6.90 -4.46
N GLU A 155 9.85 5.77 -5.11
CA GLU A 155 11.12 5.48 -5.75
C GLU A 155 11.46 6.47 -6.87
N GLY A 156 10.47 6.80 -7.72
CA GLY A 156 10.62 7.78 -8.78
C GLY A 156 10.93 9.17 -8.24
N TYR A 157 10.28 9.57 -7.13
CA TYR A 157 10.56 10.83 -6.47
C TYR A 157 11.97 10.87 -5.86
N LEU A 158 12.39 9.80 -5.19
CA LEU A 158 13.76 9.69 -4.66
C LEU A 158 14.81 9.75 -5.78
N ALA A 159 14.60 9.06 -6.89
CA ALA A 159 15.50 9.10 -8.05
C ALA A 159 15.61 10.52 -8.66
N GLN A 160 14.52 11.28 -8.63
CA GLN A 160 14.53 12.69 -9.09
C GLN A 160 15.28 13.61 -8.11
N VAL A 161 15.13 13.42 -6.81
CA VAL A 161 15.70 14.29 -5.77
C VAL A 161 17.19 14.00 -5.52
N PHE A 162 17.61 12.75 -5.72
CA PHE A 162 18.97 12.26 -5.47
C PHE A 162 19.60 11.66 -6.75
N PRO A 163 19.83 12.47 -7.79
CA PRO A 163 20.30 11.97 -9.10
C PRO A 163 21.73 11.38 -9.04
N GLU A 164 22.48 11.62 -7.96
CA GLU A 164 23.80 11.03 -7.71
C GLU A 164 23.76 9.61 -7.13
N TYR A 165 22.57 9.13 -6.74
CA TYR A 165 22.34 7.78 -6.26
C TYR A 165 21.54 6.98 -7.28
N SER A 166 21.87 5.71 -7.43
CA SER A 166 20.97 4.76 -8.09
C SER A 166 19.89 4.31 -7.11
N VAL A 167 18.63 4.34 -7.54
CA VAL A 167 17.51 3.91 -6.68
C VAL A 167 17.11 2.49 -7.06
N ARG A 168 17.21 1.56 -6.11
CA ARG A 168 16.81 0.15 -6.26
C ARG A 168 15.74 -0.23 -5.25
N ARG A 169 15.08 -1.35 -5.52
CA ARG A 169 13.96 -1.89 -4.74
C ARG A 169 14.33 -3.17 -4.03
N ALA A 170 13.80 -3.37 -2.82
CA ALA A 170 13.68 -4.68 -2.18
C ALA A 170 12.34 -4.82 -1.48
N PHE A 171 11.84 -6.06 -1.38
CA PHE A 171 10.66 -6.38 -0.59
C PHE A 171 11.00 -7.25 0.61
N THR A 172 10.32 -7.02 1.73
CA THR A 172 10.46 -7.85 2.94
C THR A 172 9.60 -9.10 2.87
N SER A 173 8.46 -9.08 2.16
CA SER A 173 7.57 -10.23 2.03
C SER A 173 8.00 -11.16 0.88
N GLN A 174 8.60 -12.30 1.21
CA GLN A 174 8.96 -13.31 0.22
C GLN A 174 7.73 -13.90 -0.48
N ILE A 175 6.59 -14.01 0.21
CA ILE A 175 5.31 -14.46 -0.39
C ILE A 175 4.93 -13.57 -1.57
N ILE A 176 5.03 -12.24 -1.40
CA ILE A 176 4.73 -11.28 -2.46
C ILE A 176 5.74 -11.39 -3.61
N VAL A 177 7.03 -11.52 -3.29
CA VAL A 177 8.09 -11.72 -4.29
C VAL A 177 7.80 -12.97 -5.12
N ASN A 178 7.46 -14.09 -4.48
CA ASN A 178 7.13 -15.34 -5.15
C ASN A 178 5.88 -15.22 -6.04
N HIS A 179 4.85 -14.53 -5.54
CA HIS A 179 3.62 -14.32 -6.30
C HIS A 179 3.86 -13.52 -7.58
N ILE A 180 4.59 -12.40 -7.48
CA ILE A 180 4.94 -11.55 -8.63
C ILE A 180 5.80 -12.34 -9.63
N LEU A 181 6.80 -13.05 -9.13
CA LEU A 181 7.65 -13.89 -9.97
C LEU A 181 6.84 -14.96 -10.70
N ALA A 182 5.93 -15.64 -10.00
CA ALA A 182 5.11 -16.70 -10.60
C ALA A 182 4.13 -16.14 -11.62
N ARG A 183 3.37 -15.09 -11.27
CA ARG A 183 2.30 -14.55 -12.11
C ARG A 183 2.83 -13.74 -13.28
N ASP A 184 3.77 -12.84 -13.02
CA ASP A 184 4.21 -11.82 -13.97
C ASP A 184 5.59 -12.13 -14.57
N GLY A 185 6.34 -13.09 -14.00
CA GLY A 185 7.72 -13.38 -14.40
C GLY A 185 8.72 -12.29 -13.98
N GLU A 186 8.29 -11.32 -13.19
CA GLU A 186 9.11 -10.18 -12.76
C GLU A 186 9.91 -10.55 -11.51
N LYS A 187 11.23 -10.25 -11.55
CA LYS A 187 12.13 -10.52 -10.44
C LYS A 187 12.30 -9.28 -9.58
N ILE A 188 11.86 -9.39 -8.32
CA ILE A 188 12.11 -8.39 -7.29
C ILE A 188 12.99 -9.02 -6.23
N ASP A 189 14.06 -8.33 -5.82
CA ASP A 189 14.95 -8.80 -4.78
C ASP A 189 14.25 -8.77 -3.41
N ASN A 190 14.46 -9.79 -2.59
CA ASN A 190 14.25 -9.64 -1.15
C ASN A 190 15.43 -8.86 -0.53
N VAL A 191 15.34 -8.52 0.76
CA VAL A 191 16.35 -7.69 1.44
C VAL A 191 17.75 -8.29 1.32
N GLU A 192 17.92 -9.60 1.56
CA GLU A 192 19.21 -10.27 1.49
C GLU A 192 19.78 -10.27 0.07
N GLN A 193 18.95 -10.57 -0.92
CA GLN A 193 19.33 -10.53 -2.34
C GLN A 193 19.75 -9.13 -2.77
N ALA A 194 19.03 -8.10 -2.32
CA ALA A 194 19.34 -6.71 -2.65
C ALA A 194 20.68 -6.26 -2.03
N LEU A 195 20.98 -6.67 -0.79
CA LEU A 195 22.26 -6.39 -0.13
C LEU A 195 23.43 -7.10 -0.80
N GLU A 196 23.27 -8.38 -1.17
CA GLU A 196 24.28 -9.12 -1.92
C GLU A 196 24.50 -8.51 -3.32
N ARG A 197 23.44 -8.07 -4.00
CA ARG A 197 23.54 -7.39 -5.29
C ARG A 197 24.25 -6.03 -5.14
N ALA A 198 23.98 -5.24 -4.11
CA ALA A 198 24.69 -4.00 -3.84
C ALA A 198 26.19 -4.22 -3.67
N LYS A 199 26.59 -5.26 -2.91
CA LYS A 199 28.00 -5.67 -2.76
C LYS A 199 28.63 -6.07 -4.09
N LYS A 200 27.93 -6.89 -4.89
CA LYS A 200 28.38 -7.32 -6.21
C LYS A 200 28.55 -6.15 -7.17
N ASN A 201 27.68 -5.14 -7.09
CA ASN A 201 27.75 -3.91 -7.89
C ASN A 201 28.88 -2.97 -7.43
N GLY A 202 29.55 -3.25 -6.32
CA GLY A 202 30.64 -2.40 -5.79
C GLY A 202 30.14 -1.14 -5.10
N VAL A 203 28.90 -1.16 -4.58
CA VAL A 203 28.34 -0.04 -3.81
C VAL A 203 29.19 0.18 -2.55
N LYS A 204 29.58 1.42 -2.32
CA LYS A 204 30.32 1.86 -1.13
C LYS A 204 29.42 2.62 -0.16
N GLU A 205 28.52 3.43 -0.68
CA GLU A 205 27.57 4.21 0.09
C GLU A 205 26.15 3.69 -0.16
N LEU A 206 25.59 3.02 0.85
CA LEU A 206 24.25 2.46 0.82
C LEU A 206 23.34 3.20 1.80
N ILE A 207 22.34 3.88 1.27
CA ILE A 207 21.29 4.52 2.04
C ILE A 207 20.04 3.66 1.93
N VAL A 208 19.49 3.22 3.05
CA VAL A 208 18.28 2.41 3.08
C VAL A 208 17.10 3.26 3.48
N GLN A 209 16.11 3.41 2.59
CA GLN A 209 14.85 4.07 2.87
C GLN A 209 13.75 3.04 3.05
N PRO A 210 13.37 2.71 4.30
CA PRO A 210 12.20 1.88 4.53
C PRO A 210 10.93 2.66 4.19
N THR A 211 10.01 2.05 3.43
CA THR A 211 8.68 2.61 3.20
C THR A 211 7.65 2.11 4.21
N HIS A 212 8.10 1.51 5.30
CA HIS A 212 7.23 1.11 6.40
C HIS A 212 6.51 2.32 7.00
N LEU A 213 5.33 2.08 7.54
CA LEU A 213 4.55 3.14 8.20
C LEU A 213 5.24 3.59 9.50
N MET A 214 5.77 2.64 10.29
CA MET A 214 6.33 2.84 11.62
C MET A 214 7.50 1.89 11.91
N LYS A 215 8.20 2.08 13.02
CA LYS A 215 9.25 1.19 13.55
C LYS A 215 8.61 -0.05 14.19
N GLY A 216 7.97 -0.88 13.36
CA GLY A 216 7.37 -2.15 13.74
C GLY A 216 8.33 -3.33 13.56
N LYS A 217 7.77 -4.55 13.60
CA LYS A 217 8.52 -5.80 13.50
C LYS A 217 9.38 -5.87 12.24
N GLU A 218 8.81 -5.54 11.08
CA GLU A 218 9.53 -5.58 9.79
C GLU A 218 10.69 -4.57 9.72
N TYR A 219 10.54 -3.42 10.41
CA TYR A 219 11.62 -2.44 10.52
C TYR A 219 12.76 -2.99 11.39
N ASP A 220 12.43 -3.66 12.50
CA ASP A 220 13.44 -4.26 13.37
C ASP A 220 14.19 -5.40 12.67
N GLU A 221 13.49 -6.27 11.94
CA GLU A 221 14.08 -7.32 11.11
C GLU A 221 14.97 -6.76 10.00
N LEU A 222 14.55 -5.67 9.34
CA LEU A 222 15.38 -4.95 8.37
C LEU A 222 16.66 -4.44 9.02
N LYS A 223 16.56 -3.79 10.17
CA LYS A 223 17.73 -3.27 10.90
C LYS A 223 18.70 -4.39 11.27
N GLU A 224 18.21 -5.53 11.75
CA GLU A 224 19.04 -6.70 12.03
C GLU A 224 19.76 -7.24 10.78
N ALA A 225 19.09 -7.25 9.62
CA ALA A 225 19.71 -7.64 8.35
C ALA A 225 20.82 -6.66 7.96
N LEU A 226 20.57 -5.35 8.06
CA LEU A 226 21.55 -4.31 7.76
C LEU A 226 22.78 -4.38 8.67
N ASP A 227 22.61 -4.63 9.96
CA ASP A 227 23.72 -4.75 10.92
C ASP A 227 24.67 -5.89 10.56
N LYS A 228 24.19 -7.01 10.01
CA LYS A 228 25.01 -8.13 9.53
C LYS A 228 25.88 -7.75 8.33
N HIS A 229 25.43 -6.82 7.49
CA HIS A 229 26.11 -6.39 6.27
C HIS A 229 26.91 -5.09 6.42
N LYS A 230 26.85 -4.42 7.59
CA LYS A 230 27.44 -3.10 7.83
C LYS A 230 28.91 -3.00 7.43
N ALA A 231 29.70 -4.03 7.71
CA ALA A 231 31.14 -4.06 7.39
C ALA A 231 31.43 -4.19 5.87
N SER A 232 30.43 -4.43 5.05
CA SER A 232 30.58 -4.58 3.59
C SER A 232 30.52 -3.25 2.82
N PHE A 233 30.18 -2.15 3.50
CA PHE A 233 30.01 -0.83 2.90
C PHE A 233 30.83 0.20 3.65
N ASP A 234 31.37 1.21 2.96
CA ASP A 234 32.06 2.33 3.58
C ASP A 234 31.07 3.18 4.39
N LYS A 235 29.84 3.28 3.91
CA LYS A 235 28.72 3.92 4.56
C LYS A 235 27.46 3.10 4.37
N LEU A 236 26.79 2.69 5.47
CA LEU A 236 25.46 2.10 5.47
C LEU A 236 24.64 2.81 6.55
N VAL A 237 23.53 3.45 6.12
CA VAL A 237 22.61 4.15 7.00
C VAL A 237 21.17 3.80 6.65
N ILE A 238 20.29 3.84 7.66
CA ILE A 238 18.84 3.65 7.50
C ILE A 238 18.15 4.97 7.83
N ALA A 239 17.24 5.36 6.95
CA ALA A 239 16.38 6.53 7.15
C ALA A 239 15.16 6.20 8.02
N GLU A 240 14.48 7.22 8.51
CA GLU A 240 13.24 7.06 9.28
C GLU A 240 12.09 6.53 8.41
N PRO A 241 11.21 5.66 8.97
CA PRO A 241 9.96 5.31 8.35
C PRO A 241 8.97 6.49 8.40
N LEU A 242 7.79 6.37 7.76
CA LEU A 242 6.88 7.50 7.54
C LEU A 242 6.47 8.26 8.82
N LEU A 243 6.16 7.55 9.91
CA LEU A 243 5.72 8.14 11.17
C LEU A 243 6.85 8.47 12.15
N GLY A 244 8.11 8.27 11.75
CA GLY A 244 9.29 8.56 12.58
C GLY A 244 9.34 7.72 13.86
N GLU A 245 9.82 8.33 14.95
CA GLU A 245 9.95 7.68 16.24
C GLU A 245 8.60 7.29 16.87
N VAL A 246 8.58 6.16 17.55
CA VAL A 246 7.43 5.69 18.33
C VAL A 246 7.48 6.36 19.70
N GLY A 247 6.40 7.03 20.09
CA GLY A 247 6.27 7.65 21.39
C GLY A 247 6.06 6.64 22.53
N LYS A 248 6.13 7.12 23.75
CA LYS A 248 5.93 6.29 24.96
C LYS A 248 4.45 6.00 25.24
N ASP A 249 3.56 6.84 24.77
CA ASP A 249 2.11 6.72 24.93
C ASP A 249 1.36 7.47 23.80
N ALA A 250 0.04 7.34 23.76
CA ALA A 250 -0.80 7.93 22.72
C ALA A 250 -0.72 9.47 22.58
N GLU A 251 -0.27 10.18 23.60
CA GLU A 251 -0.18 11.65 23.61
C GLU A 251 1.23 12.15 23.22
N ASP A 252 2.20 11.23 23.10
CA ASP A 252 3.59 11.56 22.73
C ASP A 252 3.75 11.64 21.20
N VAL A 253 3.09 12.63 20.61
CA VAL A 253 2.99 12.82 19.15
C VAL A 253 4.17 13.61 18.64
N ASN A 254 4.98 13.01 17.74
CA ASN A 254 6.10 13.67 17.07
C ASN A 254 5.66 14.51 15.86
N ALA A 255 6.59 15.29 15.28
CA ALA A 255 6.33 16.18 14.15
C ALA A 255 5.92 15.42 12.86
N ASP A 256 6.47 14.22 12.63
CA ASP A 256 6.15 13.42 11.44
C ASP A 256 4.69 12.97 11.45
N LYS A 257 4.19 12.52 12.61
CA LYS A 257 2.79 12.14 12.78
C LYS A 257 1.83 13.30 12.56
N GLU A 258 2.15 14.50 13.10
CA GLU A 258 1.34 15.71 12.84
C GLU A 258 1.34 16.04 11.33
N ARG A 259 2.50 15.99 10.70
CA ARG A 259 2.65 16.27 9.27
C ARG A 259 1.90 15.25 8.41
N VAL A 260 2.05 13.96 8.71
CA VAL A 260 1.33 12.89 7.99
C VAL A 260 -0.18 13.05 8.17
N ALA A 261 -0.66 13.34 9.39
CA ALA A 261 -2.07 13.59 9.65
C ALA A 261 -2.65 14.72 8.77
N GLU A 262 -1.94 15.85 8.65
CA GLU A 262 -2.33 16.95 7.76
C GLU A 262 -2.41 16.49 6.30
N LEU A 263 -1.35 15.83 5.80
CA LEU A 263 -1.21 15.46 4.40
C LEU A 263 -2.29 14.44 3.96
N ILE A 264 -2.52 13.39 4.79
CA ILE A 264 -3.49 12.35 4.43
C ILE A 264 -4.93 12.86 4.52
N VAL A 265 -5.24 13.73 5.49
CA VAL A 265 -6.55 14.35 5.59
C VAL A 265 -6.80 15.29 4.41
N GLN A 266 -5.83 16.13 4.05
CA GLN A 266 -5.97 17.01 2.89
C GLN A 266 -6.18 16.22 1.59
N ALA A 267 -5.38 15.16 1.35
CA ALA A 267 -5.51 14.31 0.17
C ALA A 267 -6.90 13.63 0.11
N THR A 268 -7.41 13.18 1.27
CA THR A 268 -8.70 12.49 1.37
C THR A 268 -9.88 13.45 1.14
N VAL A 269 -9.82 14.63 1.74
CA VAL A 269 -10.81 15.71 1.60
C VAL A 269 -10.89 16.17 0.14
N THR A 270 -9.74 16.42 -0.49
CA THR A 270 -9.66 16.80 -1.91
C THR A 270 -10.20 15.69 -2.81
N GLY A 271 -9.80 14.43 -2.57
CA GLY A 271 -10.30 13.27 -3.32
C GLY A 271 -11.81 13.04 -3.17
N GLY A 272 -12.40 13.44 -2.04
CA GLY A 272 -13.83 13.41 -1.79
C GLY A 272 -14.60 14.63 -2.31
N GLY A 273 -13.91 15.60 -2.95
CA GLY A 273 -14.54 16.80 -3.50
C GLY A 273 -14.97 17.83 -2.45
N PHE A 274 -14.37 17.84 -1.26
CA PHE A 274 -14.65 18.82 -0.21
C PHE A 274 -13.59 19.93 -0.17
N ASP A 275 -14.03 21.14 0.15
CA ASP A 275 -13.13 22.29 0.30
C ASP A 275 -12.27 22.21 1.56
N SER A 276 -12.76 21.55 2.62
CA SER A 276 -12.06 21.36 3.87
C SER A 276 -12.64 20.21 4.71
N VAL A 277 -11.85 19.69 5.67
CA VAL A 277 -12.32 18.68 6.62
C VAL A 277 -13.48 19.18 7.48
N GLN A 278 -13.48 20.49 7.84
CA GLN A 278 -14.55 21.13 8.59
C GLN A 278 -15.85 21.22 7.75
N LYS A 279 -15.72 21.50 6.44
CA LYS A 279 -16.89 21.51 5.54
C LYS A 279 -17.48 20.12 5.40
N ALA A 280 -16.65 19.08 5.25
CA ALA A 280 -17.10 17.70 5.25
C ALA A 280 -17.81 17.32 6.56
N ALA A 281 -17.27 17.74 7.71
CA ALA A 281 -17.91 17.54 9.01
C ALA A 281 -19.31 18.19 9.10
N GLN A 282 -19.46 19.44 8.62
CA GLN A 282 -20.75 20.12 8.54
C GLN A 282 -21.75 19.39 7.65
N ASP A 283 -21.28 18.74 6.59
CA ASP A 283 -22.09 17.94 5.67
C ASP A 283 -22.35 16.50 6.21
N GLY A 284 -21.94 16.23 7.46
CA GLY A 284 -22.16 14.98 8.17
C GLY A 284 -21.25 13.83 7.72
N VAL A 285 -20.07 14.14 7.16
CA VAL A 285 -19.10 13.15 6.67
C VAL A 285 -17.99 12.92 7.70
N ALA A 286 -17.74 11.67 8.03
CA ALA A 286 -16.55 11.20 8.74
C ALA A 286 -15.57 10.53 7.78
N PHE A 287 -14.29 10.70 8.04
CA PHE A 287 -13.21 9.99 7.38
C PHE A 287 -12.64 8.94 8.35
N VAL A 288 -12.52 7.71 7.89
CA VAL A 288 -11.91 6.61 8.66
C VAL A 288 -10.69 6.13 7.91
N PHE A 289 -9.53 6.29 8.55
CA PHE A 289 -8.26 5.79 8.03
C PHE A 289 -7.98 4.42 8.63
N LEU A 290 -7.79 3.42 7.77
CA LEU A 290 -7.60 2.04 8.15
C LEU A 290 -6.15 1.60 7.99
N GLY A 291 -5.44 1.40 9.12
CA GLY A 291 -4.13 0.73 9.17
C GLY A 291 -4.26 -0.78 9.22
N HIS A 292 -3.14 -1.49 9.13
CA HIS A 292 -3.12 -2.95 9.30
C HIS A 292 -3.42 -3.34 10.74
N GLY A 293 -2.77 -2.70 11.70
CA GLY A 293 -2.69 -3.15 13.08
C GLY A 293 -1.43 -3.98 13.31
N THR A 294 -1.06 -4.16 14.56
CA THR A 294 0.09 -4.99 14.94
C THR A 294 0.08 -5.25 16.44
N SER A 295 0.52 -6.43 16.87
CA SER A 295 0.80 -6.76 18.27
C SER A 295 2.16 -6.25 18.77
N HIS A 296 2.97 -5.65 17.87
CA HIS A 296 4.23 -5.01 18.23
C HIS A 296 4.00 -3.75 19.09
N THR A 297 4.95 -3.37 19.93
CA THR A 297 4.86 -2.16 20.78
C THR A 297 4.64 -0.87 19.99
N ALA A 298 5.04 -0.84 18.72
CA ALA A 298 4.76 0.27 17.80
C ALA A 298 3.26 0.46 17.47
N ALA A 299 2.36 -0.44 17.88
CA ALA A 299 0.91 -0.29 17.75
C ALA A 299 0.40 1.04 18.32
N VAL A 300 1.07 1.58 19.34
CA VAL A 300 0.76 2.90 19.92
C VAL A 300 0.75 4.02 18.87
N SER A 301 1.49 3.87 17.75
CA SER A 301 1.50 4.86 16.67
C SER A 301 0.12 5.10 16.03
N TYR A 302 -0.79 4.14 16.09
CA TYR A 302 -2.18 4.34 15.65
C TYR A 302 -2.95 5.26 16.62
N SER A 303 -2.75 5.08 17.92
CA SER A 303 -3.33 5.97 18.95
C SER A 303 -2.71 7.36 18.92
N GLU A 304 -1.39 7.46 18.68
CA GLU A 304 -0.69 8.75 18.45
C GLU A 304 -1.24 9.48 17.21
N MET A 305 -1.51 8.77 16.11
CA MET A 305 -2.14 9.35 14.94
C MET A 305 -3.55 9.87 15.25
N GLN A 306 -4.35 9.14 16.03
CA GLN A 306 -5.65 9.64 16.49
C GLN A 306 -5.51 10.90 17.35
N SER A 307 -4.48 10.98 18.18
CA SER A 307 -4.18 12.16 19.00
C SER A 307 -3.70 13.33 18.15
N ALA A 308 -2.87 13.08 17.10
CA ALA A 308 -2.52 14.08 16.10
C ALA A 308 -3.76 14.66 15.40
N MET A 309 -4.72 13.81 14.98
CA MET A 309 -5.97 14.26 14.37
C MET A 309 -6.77 15.17 15.32
N LYS A 310 -6.86 14.79 16.60
CA LYS A 310 -7.55 15.62 17.62
C LYS A 310 -6.84 16.95 17.85
N LYS A 311 -5.50 16.95 17.95
CA LYS A 311 -4.68 18.15 18.13
C LYS A 311 -4.84 19.15 16.98
N LEU A 312 -4.99 18.65 15.75
CA LEU A 312 -5.25 19.42 14.55
C LEU A 312 -6.73 19.88 14.40
N GLY A 313 -7.60 19.49 15.34
CA GLY A 313 -9.01 19.86 15.31
C GLY A 313 -9.86 19.09 14.30
N TYR A 314 -9.42 17.92 13.86
CA TYR A 314 -10.12 17.06 12.90
C TYR A 314 -11.09 16.13 13.61
N ALA A 315 -12.19 16.70 14.13
CA ALA A 315 -13.18 15.99 14.95
C ALA A 315 -13.93 14.86 14.21
N ASN A 316 -13.95 14.89 12.88
CA ASN A 316 -14.61 13.91 12.03
C ASN A 316 -13.63 12.90 11.40
N VAL A 317 -12.41 12.77 11.95
CA VAL A 317 -11.39 11.83 11.47
C VAL A 317 -11.11 10.78 12.54
N PHE A 318 -11.13 9.51 12.13
CA PHE A 318 -11.00 8.35 12.99
C PHE A 318 -9.94 7.40 12.44
N ILE A 319 -9.19 6.77 13.34
CA ILE A 319 -8.21 5.75 13.00
C ILE A 319 -8.78 4.38 13.37
N GLY A 320 -8.68 3.44 12.44
CA GLY A 320 -9.01 2.04 12.65
C GLY A 320 -7.89 1.12 12.16
N THR A 321 -7.96 -0.16 12.51
CA THR A 321 -7.00 -1.17 12.04
C THR A 321 -7.72 -2.49 11.71
N VAL A 322 -7.21 -3.20 10.70
CA VAL A 322 -7.74 -4.51 10.28
C VAL A 322 -7.70 -5.50 11.45
N GLU A 323 -6.55 -5.59 12.13
CA GLU A 323 -6.32 -6.50 13.25
C GLU A 323 -7.06 -6.10 14.54
N GLY A 324 -7.58 -4.86 14.62
CA GLY A 324 -8.24 -4.34 15.82
C GLY A 324 -7.29 -4.09 16.99
N GLU A 325 -6.02 -3.87 16.71
CA GLU A 325 -4.98 -3.55 17.68
C GLU A 325 -4.32 -2.21 17.36
N PRO A 326 -4.32 -1.26 18.32
CA PRO A 326 -4.89 -1.34 19.68
C PRO A 326 -6.44 -1.41 19.70
N GLU A 327 -7.06 -1.87 20.80
CA GLU A 327 -8.49 -2.21 20.90
C GLU A 327 -9.44 -1.08 20.47
N GLU A 328 -9.08 0.19 20.74
CA GLU A 328 -9.87 1.36 20.35
C GLU A 328 -9.93 1.55 18.82
N THR A 329 -9.07 0.88 18.06
CA THR A 329 -9.05 0.92 16.59
C THR A 329 -9.86 -0.21 15.94
N ALA A 330 -10.41 -1.11 16.73
CA ALA A 330 -11.27 -2.19 16.26
C ALA A 330 -12.53 -1.63 15.58
N VAL A 331 -13.02 -2.32 14.53
CA VAL A 331 -14.14 -1.84 13.70
C VAL A 331 -15.38 -1.47 14.50
N GLY A 332 -15.73 -2.23 15.55
CA GLY A 332 -16.85 -1.93 16.42
C GLY A 332 -16.67 -0.63 17.20
N ALA A 333 -15.50 -0.42 17.77
CA ALA A 333 -15.14 0.80 18.49
C ALA A 333 -15.19 2.03 17.58
N VAL A 334 -14.67 1.90 16.37
CA VAL A 334 -14.69 3.00 15.37
C VAL A 334 -16.11 3.31 14.91
N ILE A 335 -16.93 2.31 14.61
CA ILE A 335 -18.36 2.50 14.28
C ILE A 335 -19.08 3.29 15.39
N ASP A 336 -18.88 2.89 16.65
CA ASP A 336 -19.50 3.57 17.80
C ASP A 336 -18.98 5.02 17.96
N ALA A 337 -17.68 5.24 17.73
CA ALA A 337 -17.10 6.59 17.79
C ALA A 337 -17.66 7.51 16.69
N VAL A 338 -17.74 7.04 15.44
CA VAL A 338 -18.32 7.79 14.31
C VAL A 338 -19.80 8.11 14.57
N LYS A 339 -20.57 7.12 15.04
CA LYS A 339 -21.97 7.28 15.42
C LYS A 339 -22.15 8.30 16.54
N LYS A 340 -21.33 8.23 17.59
CA LYS A 340 -21.32 9.16 18.72
C LYS A 340 -21.01 10.59 18.28
N GLY A 341 -20.15 10.75 17.25
CA GLY A 341 -19.85 12.03 16.62
C GLY A 341 -21.03 12.62 15.82
N GLY A 342 -22.10 11.86 15.60
CA GLY A 342 -23.31 12.30 14.87
C GLY A 342 -23.18 12.24 13.35
N TYR A 343 -22.12 11.67 12.82
CA TYR A 343 -21.88 11.55 11.38
C TYR A 343 -22.79 10.48 10.75
N LYS A 344 -23.23 10.73 9.51
CA LYS A 344 -24.13 9.85 8.76
C LYS A 344 -23.53 9.32 7.46
N LYS A 345 -22.46 9.94 7.00
CA LYS A 345 -21.72 9.55 5.81
C LYS A 345 -20.30 9.18 6.23
N VAL A 346 -19.73 8.16 5.63
CA VAL A 346 -18.39 7.66 5.96
C VAL A 346 -17.60 7.47 4.70
N THR A 347 -16.35 7.96 4.70
CA THR A 347 -15.36 7.61 3.68
C THR A 347 -14.26 6.78 4.35
N LEU A 348 -14.08 5.53 3.90
CA LEU A 348 -13.01 4.65 4.32
C LEU A 348 -11.82 4.85 3.40
N ARG A 349 -10.61 4.95 3.96
CA ARG A 349 -9.37 5.05 3.21
C ARG A 349 -8.24 4.31 3.93
N PRO A 350 -7.33 3.60 3.21
CA PRO A 350 -6.21 2.95 3.87
C PRO A 350 -5.24 3.98 4.46
N MET A 351 -4.79 3.73 5.70
CA MET A 351 -3.60 4.32 6.30
C MET A 351 -2.45 3.31 6.19
N MET A 352 -2.20 2.92 4.95
CA MET A 352 -1.16 2.00 4.53
C MET A 352 -0.38 2.65 3.41
N VAL A 353 0.93 2.42 3.35
CA VAL A 353 1.76 3.02 2.29
C VAL A 353 1.33 2.52 0.93
N VAL A 354 0.91 1.27 0.84
CA VAL A 354 0.42 0.64 -0.38
C VAL A 354 -1.01 0.18 -0.21
N ALA A 355 -1.88 0.47 -1.19
CA ALA A 355 -3.23 -0.06 -1.25
C ALA A 355 -3.22 -1.46 -1.89
N GLY A 356 -2.79 -2.46 -1.12
CA GLY A 356 -2.74 -3.87 -1.52
C GLY A 356 -4.00 -4.65 -1.09
N ASP A 357 -3.81 -5.93 -0.79
CA ASP A 357 -4.86 -6.87 -0.43
C ASP A 357 -5.79 -6.37 0.68
N HIS A 358 -5.24 -5.91 1.81
CA HIS A 358 -6.03 -5.38 2.92
C HIS A 358 -6.91 -4.18 2.56
N ALA A 359 -6.48 -3.33 1.62
CA ALA A 359 -7.30 -2.20 1.17
C ALA A 359 -8.44 -2.66 0.24
N HIS A 360 -8.20 -3.67 -0.59
CA HIS A 360 -9.18 -4.19 -1.53
C HIS A 360 -10.16 -5.16 -0.87
N ASN A 361 -9.70 -6.05 -0.02
CA ASN A 361 -10.50 -7.11 0.58
C ASN A 361 -10.99 -6.73 1.99
N ASP A 362 -10.10 -6.51 2.97
CA ASP A 362 -10.54 -6.27 4.36
C ASP A 362 -11.23 -4.91 4.53
N MET A 363 -10.81 -3.87 3.79
CA MET A 363 -11.48 -2.57 3.85
C MET A 363 -12.70 -2.52 2.96
N ALA A 364 -12.55 -2.80 1.65
CA ALA A 364 -13.53 -2.47 0.61
C ALA A 364 -14.20 -3.70 -0.02
N GLY A 365 -13.85 -4.91 0.42
CA GLY A 365 -14.35 -6.16 -0.15
C GLY A 365 -15.85 -6.39 0.03
N ALA A 366 -16.37 -7.36 -0.72
CA ALA A 366 -17.78 -7.72 -0.70
C ALA A 366 -18.16 -8.71 0.42
N GLU A 367 -17.16 -9.32 1.07
CA GLU A 367 -17.39 -10.31 2.13
C GLU A 367 -17.91 -9.64 3.42
N GLU A 368 -18.69 -10.38 4.20
CA GLU A 368 -19.39 -9.85 5.39
C GLU A 368 -18.44 -9.30 6.47
N ASP A 369 -17.20 -9.74 6.50
CA ASP A 369 -16.17 -9.35 7.45
C ASP A 369 -15.38 -8.11 7.02
N SER A 370 -15.54 -7.63 5.79
CA SER A 370 -14.92 -6.37 5.36
C SER A 370 -15.45 -5.17 6.15
N TRP A 371 -14.65 -4.13 6.27
CA TRP A 371 -15.04 -2.90 6.96
C TRP A 371 -16.25 -2.24 6.33
N VAL A 372 -16.31 -2.16 5.00
CA VAL A 372 -17.45 -1.58 4.28
C VAL A 372 -18.74 -2.32 4.62
N GLN A 373 -18.72 -3.65 4.66
CA GLN A 373 -19.89 -4.46 5.00
C GLN A 373 -20.29 -4.32 6.47
N LYS A 374 -19.32 -4.29 7.40
CA LYS A 374 -19.59 -4.06 8.83
C LYS A 374 -20.22 -2.68 9.08
N PHE A 375 -19.73 -1.62 8.40
CA PHE A 375 -20.35 -0.30 8.45
C PHE A 375 -21.76 -0.31 7.89
N MET A 376 -22.00 -0.94 6.72
CA MET A 376 -23.35 -1.08 6.13
C MET A 376 -24.29 -1.86 7.04
N ASN A 377 -23.85 -3.00 7.57
CA ASN A 377 -24.64 -3.88 8.42
C ASN A 377 -24.96 -3.25 9.78
N SER A 378 -24.20 -2.27 10.23
CA SER A 378 -24.48 -1.50 11.45
C SER A 378 -25.78 -0.68 11.35
N LYS A 379 -26.24 -0.36 10.14
CA LYS A 379 -27.45 0.45 9.84
C LYS A 379 -27.44 1.83 10.49
N ASN A 380 -26.26 2.37 10.81
CA ASN A 380 -26.08 3.66 11.44
C ASN A 380 -25.82 4.80 10.44
N PHE A 381 -25.45 4.47 9.21
CA PHE A 381 -24.95 5.40 8.19
C PHE A 381 -25.80 5.35 6.93
N ASP A 382 -25.99 6.52 6.31
CA ASP A 382 -26.79 6.69 5.09
C ASP A 382 -25.95 6.44 3.82
N ARG A 383 -24.61 6.66 3.90
CA ARG A 383 -23.67 6.51 2.79
C ARG A 383 -22.30 6.05 3.30
N ILE A 384 -21.74 5.08 2.61
CA ILE A 384 -20.38 4.60 2.85
C ILE A 384 -19.66 4.58 1.50
N GLU A 385 -18.52 5.22 1.46
CA GLU A 385 -17.64 5.32 0.29
C GLU A 385 -16.24 4.81 0.64
N THR A 386 -15.51 4.36 -0.38
CA THR A 386 -14.13 3.94 -0.24
C THR A 386 -13.23 4.75 -1.17
N GLN A 387 -12.05 5.12 -0.69
CA GLN A 387 -10.96 5.67 -1.49
C GLN A 387 -9.80 4.69 -1.41
N ILE A 388 -9.72 3.73 -2.36
CA ILE A 388 -8.66 2.72 -2.40
C ILE A 388 -7.41 3.33 -3.01
N GLN A 389 -6.62 4.00 -2.17
CA GLN A 389 -5.38 4.67 -2.57
C GLN A 389 -4.38 4.63 -1.42
N GLY A 390 -3.18 4.08 -1.68
CA GLY A 390 -2.09 4.05 -0.72
C GLY A 390 -1.49 5.44 -0.46
N LEU A 391 -0.83 5.56 0.68
CA LEU A 391 -0.19 6.82 1.07
C LEU A 391 1.00 7.15 0.16
N GLY A 392 1.71 6.13 -0.36
CA GLY A 392 2.83 6.29 -1.27
C GLY A 392 2.46 6.96 -2.59
N GLY A 393 1.19 6.87 -3.02
CA GLY A 393 0.66 7.59 -4.17
C GLY A 393 0.39 9.09 -3.92
N VAL A 394 0.55 9.58 -2.68
CA VAL A 394 0.38 10.99 -2.32
C VAL A 394 1.71 11.73 -2.47
N TYR A 395 1.76 12.70 -3.37
CA TYR A 395 3.00 13.42 -3.71
C TYR A 395 3.72 14.04 -2.50
N ASP A 396 2.98 14.63 -1.56
CA ASP A 396 3.58 15.24 -0.37
C ASP A 396 4.08 14.19 0.65
N ILE A 397 3.57 12.96 0.63
CA ILE A 397 4.14 11.82 1.37
C ILE A 397 5.46 11.37 0.73
N GLN A 398 5.56 11.35 -0.61
CA GLN A 398 6.82 11.05 -1.30
C GLN A 398 7.92 12.07 -0.93
N LYS A 399 7.56 13.36 -0.81
CA LYS A 399 8.47 14.40 -0.30
C LYS A 399 8.96 14.10 1.11
N LEU A 400 8.07 13.68 2.00
CA LEU A 400 8.43 13.39 3.38
C LEU A 400 9.45 12.24 3.46
N TYR A 401 9.29 11.19 2.67
CA TYR A 401 10.31 10.14 2.55
C TYR A 401 11.65 10.68 2.05
N ALA A 402 11.65 11.60 1.07
CA ALA A 402 12.87 12.22 0.60
C ALA A 402 13.52 13.14 1.66
N GLU A 403 12.74 13.81 2.49
CA GLU A 403 13.22 14.57 3.64
C GLU A 403 13.90 13.64 4.67
N HIS A 404 13.30 12.48 4.98
CA HIS A 404 13.89 11.46 5.86
C HIS A 404 15.20 10.89 5.28
N THR A 405 15.20 10.56 3.97
CA THR A 405 16.42 10.12 3.27
C THR A 405 17.53 11.17 3.37
N ARG A 406 17.21 12.45 3.13
CA ARG A 406 18.16 13.56 3.22
C ARG A 406 18.74 13.69 4.62
N ALA A 407 17.87 13.66 5.64
CA ALA A 407 18.28 13.75 7.03
C ALA A 407 19.25 12.63 7.42
N ALA A 408 19.01 11.39 6.95
CA ALA A 408 19.90 10.27 7.18
C ALA A 408 21.27 10.45 6.51
N ILE A 409 21.30 10.94 5.27
CA ILE A 409 22.54 11.25 4.53
C ILE A 409 23.34 12.34 5.28
N ASP A 410 22.69 13.43 5.67
CA ASP A 410 23.34 14.57 6.32
C ASP A 410 23.90 14.20 7.69
N ALA A 411 23.14 13.43 8.48
CA ALA A 411 23.61 12.93 9.78
C ALA A 411 24.84 12.02 9.65
N ALA A 412 24.85 11.14 8.64
CA ALA A 412 26.00 10.26 8.39
C ALA A 412 27.25 11.03 7.93
N ASN A 413 27.09 12.06 7.10
CA ASN A 413 28.19 12.91 6.65
C ASN A 413 28.81 13.67 7.84
N THR A 414 27.98 14.26 8.71
CA THR A 414 28.44 14.96 9.92
C THR A 414 29.24 14.05 10.85
N ALA A 415 28.74 12.83 11.10
CA ALA A 415 29.44 11.85 11.94
C ALA A 415 30.81 11.45 11.36
N GLN A 416 30.93 11.33 10.03
CA GLN A 416 32.17 11.01 9.35
C GLN A 416 33.18 12.15 9.44
N GLU A 417 32.75 13.41 9.29
CA GLU A 417 33.60 14.62 9.45
C GLU A 417 34.15 14.74 10.87
N GLU A 418 33.31 14.50 11.88
CA GLU A 418 33.73 14.52 13.28
C GLU A 418 34.79 13.46 13.60
N THR A 419 34.61 12.24 13.08
CA THR A 419 35.58 11.14 13.25
C THR A 419 36.92 11.49 12.62
N THR A 420 36.90 11.96 11.36
CA THR A 420 38.14 12.38 10.65
C THR A 420 38.84 13.51 11.35
N ALA A 421 38.09 14.48 11.87
CA ALA A 421 38.67 15.63 12.64
C ALA A 421 39.27 15.16 13.97
N ALA A 422 38.69 14.17 14.65
CA ALA A 422 39.23 13.59 15.88
C ALA A 422 40.52 12.82 15.63
N GLU A 423 40.61 12.01 14.59
CA GLU A 423 41.80 11.26 14.18
C GLU A 423 42.96 12.20 13.79
N SER A 424 42.65 13.31 13.07
CA SER A 424 43.66 14.29 12.68
C SER A 424 44.25 15.08 13.86
N LYS A 425 43.53 15.19 14.99
CA LYS A 425 44.02 15.80 16.21
C LYS A 425 44.79 14.85 17.11
N ALA A 426 44.63 13.54 16.92
CA ALA A 426 45.33 12.52 17.70
C ALA A 426 46.71 12.12 17.11
N ASN A 427 46.96 12.45 15.85
CA ASN A 427 48.23 12.31 15.14
C ASN A 427 49.03 13.65 15.16
#